data_e659c99ef5a449392e5606c5ca886345
#
_entry.id   e659c99ef5a449392e5606c5ca886345
#
_cell.length_a   1.000
_cell.length_b   1.000
_cell.length_c   1.000
_cell.angle_alpha   90.00
_cell.angle_beta   90.00
_cell.angle_gamma   90.00
#
_symmetry.space_group_name_H-M   'P 1'
#
loop_
_entity.id
_entity.type
_entity.pdbx_description
1 polymer ?
#
loop_
_entity_poly.entity_id
_entity_poly.type
_entity_poly.pdbx_seq_one_letter_code
_entity_poly.pdbx_strand_id
1 'polypeptide(L)'
;MPPVEVRGLTKRFGSTTAVDDLSFAIEPGRITGFLGPNGAGKTTTLRMLLGLVHPSEGEALVEGVPYRKLADPARTVGAVLEASSFHPSRSGRNHLRVLATAAGIPLARADERLEEVELSDAGRRRVKTYSLGMRQRLSVAAALLGEPRLLVLDEPANGLDPEGIRWLRNFLRSFAAGGGTVFISSHVLAEISQLADEVVIIHKSKLVTHQPLAALTARTAGGTIVRSPAAERLRDQLAAAGIEASAVDTNELRAAAPPERVGEVAAAAGIVLHELRAESASLEEAFLELTGGEP
;
A
#
# COMPACT_ATOMS: atom_id res chain seq x y z
N MET A 1 6.16 20.14 8.24
CA MET A 1 4.83 19.75 8.72
C MET A 1 4.45 18.49 7.98
N PRO A 2 3.95 17.46 8.65
CA PRO A 2 3.57 16.22 7.97
C PRO A 2 2.41 16.45 6.98
N PRO A 3 2.44 15.82 5.80
CA PRO A 3 1.35 15.92 4.81
C PRO A 3 0.01 15.39 5.33
N VAL A 4 0.05 14.35 6.16
CA VAL A 4 -1.09 13.80 6.89
C VAL A 4 -0.72 13.57 8.34
N GLU A 5 -1.60 13.97 9.24
CA GLU A 5 -1.48 13.71 10.67
C GLU A 5 -2.84 13.30 11.24
N VAL A 6 -2.85 12.21 11.98
CA VAL A 6 -4.03 11.64 12.62
C VAL A 6 -3.76 11.59 14.13
N ARG A 7 -4.68 12.15 14.94
CA ARG A 7 -4.53 12.29 16.39
C ARG A 7 -5.76 11.79 17.11
N GLY A 8 -5.65 10.68 17.83
CA GLY A 8 -6.73 10.11 18.64
C GLY A 8 -8.00 9.83 17.87
N LEU A 9 -7.87 9.54 16.57
CA LEU A 9 -9.00 9.48 15.64
C LEU A 9 -9.90 8.30 15.96
N THR A 10 -11.17 8.58 16.27
CA THR A 10 -12.18 7.57 16.59
C THR A 10 -13.44 7.78 15.78
N LYS A 11 -14.02 6.69 15.28
CA LYS A 11 -15.33 6.71 14.61
C LYS A 11 -16.23 5.59 15.09
N ARG A 12 -17.38 5.98 15.59
CA ARG A 12 -18.47 5.08 15.97
C ARG A 12 -19.67 5.26 15.05
N PHE A 13 -20.26 4.16 14.61
CA PHE A 13 -21.52 4.09 13.89
C PHE A 13 -22.50 3.26 14.74
N GLY A 14 -23.36 3.93 15.49
CA GLY A 14 -24.19 3.24 16.48
C GLY A 14 -23.35 2.50 17.51
N SER A 15 -23.53 1.18 17.62
CA SER A 15 -22.74 0.31 18.50
C SER A 15 -21.40 -0.16 17.92
N THR A 16 -21.14 0.09 16.63
CA THR A 16 -19.93 -0.39 15.96
C THR A 16 -18.84 0.69 15.98
N THR A 17 -17.66 0.35 16.53
CA THR A 17 -16.47 1.20 16.45
C THR A 17 -15.69 0.81 15.21
N ALA A 18 -15.73 1.65 14.19
CA ALA A 18 -15.04 1.41 12.92
C ALA A 18 -13.57 1.86 12.94
N VAL A 19 -13.22 2.83 13.79
CA VAL A 19 -11.87 3.35 14.03
C VAL A 19 -11.77 3.67 15.52
N ASP A 20 -10.70 3.26 16.19
CA ASP A 20 -10.52 3.35 17.64
C ASP A 20 -9.14 3.89 17.98
N ASP A 21 -9.08 5.17 18.37
CA ASP A 21 -7.90 5.89 18.87
C ASP A 21 -6.66 5.79 17.95
N LEU A 22 -6.84 6.03 16.65
CA LEU A 22 -5.71 6.03 15.71
C LEU A 22 -4.88 7.31 15.84
N SER A 23 -3.54 7.14 15.96
CA SER A 23 -2.59 8.25 15.96
C SER A 23 -1.35 7.89 15.15
N PHE A 24 -1.11 8.62 14.06
CA PHE A 24 0.09 8.49 13.21
C PHE A 24 0.29 9.74 12.35
N ALA A 25 1.50 9.90 11.78
CA ALA A 25 1.78 10.96 10.81
C ALA A 25 2.64 10.39 9.69
N ILE A 26 2.39 10.76 8.42
CA ILE A 26 3.17 10.27 7.28
C ILE A 26 4.23 11.27 6.87
N GLU A 27 5.33 10.75 6.31
CA GLU A 27 6.48 11.53 5.87
C GLU A 27 6.26 12.12 4.46
N PRO A 28 6.74 13.35 4.19
CA PRO A 28 6.65 13.95 2.87
C PRO A 28 7.55 13.25 1.84
N GLY A 29 7.11 13.22 0.58
CA GLY A 29 7.88 12.68 -0.54
C GLY A 29 8.04 11.16 -0.52
N ARG A 30 7.20 10.45 0.25
CA ARG A 30 7.21 8.99 0.39
C ARG A 30 5.89 8.36 0.03
N ILE A 31 5.94 7.05 -0.19
CA ILE A 31 4.76 6.20 -0.38
C ILE A 31 4.49 5.47 0.94
N THR A 32 3.39 5.83 1.60
CA THR A 32 2.94 5.17 2.82
C THR A 32 1.81 4.21 2.51
N GLY A 33 2.00 2.91 2.78
CA GLY A 33 0.98 1.88 2.70
C GLY A 33 0.11 1.87 3.97
N PHE A 34 -1.21 1.95 3.82
CA PHE A 34 -2.18 1.83 4.90
C PHE A 34 -2.85 0.46 4.85
N LEU A 35 -2.39 -0.45 5.68
CA LEU A 35 -2.65 -1.88 5.60
C LEU A 35 -3.61 -2.36 6.67
N GLY A 36 -4.37 -3.39 6.34
CA GLY A 36 -5.26 -4.08 7.26
C GLY A 36 -6.32 -4.88 6.52
N PRO A 37 -6.95 -5.85 7.18
CA PRO A 37 -8.02 -6.64 6.58
C PRO A 37 -9.24 -5.78 6.23
N ASN A 38 -10.17 -6.39 5.49
CA ASN A 38 -11.45 -5.76 5.21
C ASN A 38 -12.22 -5.51 6.51
N GLY A 39 -12.78 -4.31 6.65
CA GLY A 39 -13.47 -3.90 7.89
C GLY A 39 -12.56 -3.33 8.99
N ALA A 40 -11.23 -3.31 8.83
CA ALA A 40 -10.31 -2.77 9.83
C ALA A 40 -10.38 -1.24 10.01
N GLY A 41 -11.12 -0.51 9.16
CA GLY A 41 -11.31 0.93 9.29
C GLY A 41 -10.58 1.79 8.25
N LYS A 42 -9.85 1.20 7.27
CA LYS A 42 -9.06 1.92 6.26
C LYS A 42 -9.88 3.00 5.52
N THR A 43 -10.90 2.58 4.78
CA THR A 43 -11.78 3.49 4.03
C THR A 43 -12.42 4.56 4.92
N THR A 44 -12.84 4.20 6.14
CA THR A 44 -13.42 5.14 7.10
C THR A 44 -12.41 6.20 7.51
N THR A 45 -11.17 5.82 7.78
CA THR A 45 -10.07 6.74 8.11
C THR A 45 -9.78 7.69 6.95
N LEU A 46 -9.67 7.18 5.71
CA LEU A 46 -9.46 8.02 4.53
C LEU A 46 -10.62 8.99 4.29
N ARG A 47 -11.86 8.54 4.48
CA ARG A 47 -13.05 9.41 4.38
C ARG A 47 -13.08 10.49 5.45
N MET A 48 -12.62 10.21 6.68
CA MET A 48 -12.48 11.22 7.73
C MET A 48 -11.38 12.22 7.40
N LEU A 49 -10.23 11.75 6.91
CA LEU A 49 -9.12 12.61 6.46
C LEU A 49 -9.58 13.60 5.37
N LEU A 50 -10.39 13.15 4.43
CA LEU A 50 -10.94 13.97 3.34
C LEU A 50 -12.21 14.75 3.73
N GLY A 51 -12.60 14.72 5.01
CA GLY A 51 -13.75 15.46 5.52
C GLY A 51 -15.10 14.97 5.01
N LEU A 52 -15.19 13.77 4.44
CA LEU A 52 -16.43 13.13 3.96
C LEU A 52 -17.22 12.49 5.11
N VAL A 53 -16.53 12.11 6.17
CA VAL A 53 -17.12 11.57 7.40
C VAL A 53 -16.58 12.39 8.58
N HIS A 54 -17.44 12.74 9.53
CA HIS A 54 -17.01 13.41 10.75
C HIS A 54 -16.47 12.39 11.74
N PRO A 55 -15.29 12.61 12.36
CA PRO A 55 -14.84 11.84 13.51
C PRO A 55 -15.85 11.89 14.65
N SER A 56 -15.90 10.85 15.50
CA SER A 56 -16.57 10.89 16.79
C SER A 56 -15.70 11.55 17.86
N GLU A 57 -14.37 11.31 17.78
CA GLU A 57 -13.33 11.90 18.64
C GLU A 57 -12.05 12.05 17.84
N GLY A 58 -11.15 12.93 18.31
CA GLY A 58 -9.87 13.18 17.66
C GLY A 58 -9.99 13.97 16.36
N GLU A 59 -8.90 14.00 15.59
CA GLU A 59 -8.82 14.77 14.36
C GLU A 59 -7.93 14.12 13.30
N ALA A 60 -8.22 14.40 12.03
CA ALA A 60 -7.39 14.06 10.89
C ALA A 60 -7.07 15.33 10.12
N LEU A 61 -5.79 15.59 9.91
CA LEU A 61 -5.25 16.84 9.38
C LEU A 61 -4.46 16.60 8.09
N VAL A 62 -4.60 17.52 7.15
CA VAL A 62 -3.77 17.63 5.96
C VAL A 62 -2.99 18.94 6.07
N GLU A 63 -1.67 18.87 5.99
CA GLU A 63 -0.79 20.04 6.19
C GLU A 63 -1.16 20.85 7.47
N GLY A 64 -1.51 20.12 8.56
CA GLY A 64 -1.81 20.67 9.87
C GLY A 64 -3.21 21.27 10.04
N VAL A 65 -4.09 21.19 9.02
CA VAL A 65 -5.49 21.67 9.12
C VAL A 65 -6.47 20.60 8.66
N PRO A 66 -7.71 20.59 9.18
CA PRO A 66 -8.76 19.73 8.64
C PRO A 66 -8.98 20.01 7.15
N TYR A 67 -9.21 18.98 6.34
CA TYR A 67 -9.40 19.07 4.88
C TYR A 67 -10.36 20.21 4.45
N ARG A 68 -11.46 20.39 5.18
CA ARG A 68 -12.47 21.42 4.90
C ARG A 68 -11.98 22.86 5.11
N LYS A 69 -10.83 23.05 5.75
CA LYS A 69 -10.19 24.35 5.99
C LYS A 69 -9.02 24.62 5.06
N LEU A 70 -8.71 23.70 4.14
CA LEU A 70 -7.68 23.92 3.12
C LEU A 70 -8.10 25.07 2.21
N ALA A 71 -7.18 25.97 1.94
CA ALA A 71 -7.40 27.12 1.07
C ALA A 71 -7.60 26.68 -0.40
N ASP A 72 -6.82 25.70 -0.84
CA ASP A 72 -6.90 25.12 -2.20
C ASP A 72 -6.83 23.58 -2.10
N PRO A 73 -7.97 22.92 -1.82
CA PRO A 73 -8.01 21.47 -1.67
C PRO A 73 -7.52 20.72 -2.90
N ALA A 74 -7.85 21.20 -4.10
CA ALA A 74 -7.52 20.53 -5.36
C ALA A 74 -6.01 20.53 -5.65
N ARG A 75 -5.28 21.55 -5.20
CA ARG A 75 -3.81 21.63 -5.32
C ARG A 75 -3.09 20.96 -4.15
N THR A 76 -3.80 20.69 -3.07
CA THR A 76 -3.22 20.04 -1.90
C THR A 76 -3.38 18.53 -2.00
N VAL A 77 -4.59 18.03 -2.31
CA VAL A 77 -4.93 16.60 -2.27
C VAL A 77 -5.62 16.16 -3.53
N GLY A 78 -5.08 15.15 -4.17
CA GLY A 78 -5.77 14.31 -5.15
C GLY A 78 -6.27 13.04 -4.48
N ALA A 79 -7.55 12.69 -4.66
CA ALA A 79 -8.12 11.52 -4.01
C ALA A 79 -8.79 10.56 -4.99
N VAL A 80 -8.57 9.26 -4.80
CA VAL A 80 -9.29 8.16 -5.47
C VAL A 80 -9.84 7.24 -4.40
N LEU A 81 -11.14 7.33 -4.12
CA LEU A 81 -11.78 6.50 -3.09
C LEU A 81 -12.57 5.33 -3.67
N GLU A 82 -13.15 5.49 -4.84
CA GLU A 82 -13.86 4.43 -5.55
C GLU A 82 -13.74 4.67 -7.06
N ALA A 83 -13.30 3.66 -7.80
CA ALA A 83 -13.11 3.74 -9.24
C ALA A 83 -14.42 3.80 -10.07
N SER A 84 -15.59 3.80 -9.42
CA SER A 84 -16.89 3.61 -10.09
C SER A 84 -17.76 4.85 -10.24
N SER A 85 -17.34 6.02 -9.75
CA SER A 85 -18.16 7.25 -9.71
C SER A 85 -18.20 8.03 -11.02
N PHE A 86 -18.32 7.34 -12.16
CA PHE A 86 -18.37 7.98 -13.47
C PHE A 86 -19.77 8.03 -14.05
N HIS A 87 -20.11 9.16 -14.65
CA HIS A 87 -21.34 9.22 -15.48
C HIS A 87 -21.14 8.41 -16.76
N PRO A 88 -21.89 7.33 -16.99
CA PRO A 88 -21.60 6.35 -18.04
C PRO A 88 -21.65 6.90 -19.47
N SER A 89 -22.47 7.91 -19.70
CA SER A 89 -22.63 8.54 -21.03
C SER A 89 -21.63 9.66 -21.31
N ARG A 90 -20.84 10.06 -20.30
CA ARG A 90 -19.85 11.13 -20.47
C ARG A 90 -18.56 10.56 -21.05
N SER A 91 -17.86 11.29 -21.91
CA SER A 91 -16.51 10.89 -22.34
C SER A 91 -15.49 11.16 -21.24
N GLY A 92 -14.34 10.45 -21.26
CA GLY A 92 -13.26 10.65 -20.29
C GLY A 92 -12.82 12.11 -20.24
N ARG A 93 -12.57 12.72 -21.40
CA ARG A 93 -12.24 14.15 -21.51
C ARG A 93 -13.30 15.05 -20.87
N ASN A 94 -14.58 14.83 -21.19
CA ASN A 94 -15.66 15.64 -20.62
C ASN A 94 -15.82 15.41 -19.11
N HIS A 95 -15.53 14.22 -18.62
CA HIS A 95 -15.52 13.97 -17.18
C HIS A 95 -14.48 14.86 -16.49
N LEU A 96 -13.23 14.87 -16.97
CA LEU A 96 -12.16 15.71 -16.42
C LEU A 96 -12.46 17.20 -16.54
N ARG A 97 -13.01 17.64 -17.68
CA ARG A 97 -13.38 19.07 -17.88
C ARG A 97 -14.46 19.53 -16.91
N VAL A 98 -15.44 18.69 -16.60
CA VAL A 98 -16.46 19.01 -15.58
C VAL A 98 -15.83 19.18 -14.20
N LEU A 99 -14.92 18.29 -13.83
CA LEU A 99 -14.20 18.39 -12.55
C LEU A 99 -13.28 19.63 -12.52
N ALA A 100 -12.56 19.88 -13.60
CA ALA A 100 -11.70 21.06 -13.73
C ALA A 100 -12.54 22.36 -13.58
N THR A 101 -13.72 22.45 -14.26
CA THR A 101 -14.61 23.59 -14.12
C THR A 101 -15.09 23.78 -12.67
N ALA A 102 -15.49 22.69 -12.01
CA ALA A 102 -15.97 22.74 -10.63
C ALA A 102 -14.88 23.19 -9.65
N ALA A 103 -13.61 22.87 -9.94
CA ALA A 103 -12.46 23.23 -9.13
C ALA A 103 -11.78 24.55 -9.56
N GLY A 104 -12.28 25.27 -10.55
CA GLY A 104 -11.65 26.48 -11.07
C GLY A 104 -10.30 26.24 -11.77
N ILE A 105 -10.09 25.02 -12.29
CA ILE A 105 -8.86 24.60 -12.97
C ILE A 105 -8.99 24.83 -14.47
N PRO A 106 -7.92 25.28 -15.18
CA PRO A 106 -7.96 25.45 -16.62
C PRO A 106 -8.34 24.18 -17.36
N LEU A 107 -9.26 24.26 -18.35
CA LEU A 107 -9.76 23.10 -19.10
C LEU A 107 -8.68 22.35 -19.89
N ALA A 108 -7.58 23.02 -20.25
CA ALA A 108 -6.42 22.41 -20.90
C ALA A 108 -5.82 21.27 -20.07
N ARG A 109 -5.87 21.38 -18.74
CA ARG A 109 -5.39 20.34 -17.81
C ARG A 109 -6.05 18.97 -18.04
N ALA A 110 -7.30 18.94 -18.52
CA ALA A 110 -7.97 17.68 -18.83
C ALA A 110 -7.24 16.87 -19.92
N ASP A 111 -6.69 17.52 -20.92
CA ASP A 111 -5.96 16.86 -22.01
C ASP A 111 -4.56 16.45 -21.55
N GLU A 112 -3.86 17.31 -20.81
CA GLU A 112 -2.56 17.01 -20.21
C GLU A 112 -2.64 15.78 -19.26
N ARG A 113 -3.68 15.71 -18.42
CA ARG A 113 -3.88 14.56 -17.51
C ARG A 113 -4.25 13.28 -18.26
N LEU A 114 -5.02 13.36 -19.37
CA LEU A 114 -5.28 12.18 -20.20
C LEU A 114 -4.01 11.64 -20.85
N GLU A 115 -3.10 12.51 -21.27
CA GLU A 115 -1.81 12.12 -21.82
C GLU A 115 -0.94 11.44 -20.77
N GLU A 116 -0.84 12.02 -19.58
CA GLU A 116 -0.05 11.50 -18.47
C GLU A 116 -0.48 10.08 -18.03
N VAL A 117 -1.78 9.77 -18.12
CA VAL A 117 -2.30 8.44 -17.78
C VAL A 117 -2.50 7.53 -19.00
N GLU A 118 -1.97 7.90 -20.18
CA GLU A 118 -2.04 7.11 -21.41
C GLU A 118 -3.49 6.88 -21.91
N LEU A 119 -4.34 7.87 -21.79
CA LEU A 119 -5.75 7.82 -22.22
C LEU A 119 -6.09 8.85 -23.32
N SER A 120 -5.12 9.49 -23.96
CA SER A 120 -5.33 10.50 -25.00
C SER A 120 -6.27 10.02 -26.12
N ASP A 121 -5.99 8.84 -26.69
CA ASP A 121 -6.76 8.24 -27.78
C ASP A 121 -8.19 7.85 -27.35
N ALA A 122 -8.34 7.45 -26.10
CA ALA A 122 -9.63 7.05 -25.54
C ALA A 122 -10.43 8.24 -24.96
N GLY A 123 -9.81 9.41 -24.80
CA GLY A 123 -10.39 10.56 -24.12
C GLY A 123 -11.76 11.01 -24.64
N ARG A 124 -12.04 10.81 -25.95
CA ARG A 124 -13.34 11.14 -26.58
C ARG A 124 -14.38 10.01 -26.47
N ARG A 125 -13.98 8.78 -26.10
CA ARG A 125 -14.89 7.64 -25.95
C ARG A 125 -15.70 7.78 -24.66
N ARG A 126 -16.91 7.21 -24.65
CA ARG A 126 -17.77 7.19 -23.46
C ARG A 126 -17.18 6.27 -22.38
N VAL A 127 -17.18 6.73 -21.12
CA VAL A 127 -16.59 5.98 -19.99
C VAL A 127 -17.24 4.61 -19.79
N LYS A 128 -18.50 4.41 -20.18
CA LYS A 128 -19.13 3.07 -20.14
C LYS A 128 -18.41 2.02 -21.01
N THR A 129 -17.60 2.45 -21.99
CA THR A 129 -16.83 1.55 -22.87
C THR A 129 -15.39 1.32 -22.38
N TYR A 130 -15.02 1.93 -21.24
CA TYR A 130 -13.69 1.75 -20.67
C TYR A 130 -13.58 0.43 -19.94
N SER A 131 -12.43 -0.24 -20.07
CA SER A 131 -12.05 -1.33 -19.18
C SER A 131 -11.91 -0.83 -17.73
N LEU A 132 -11.79 -1.74 -16.77
CA LEU A 132 -11.55 -1.37 -15.38
C LEU A 132 -10.24 -0.59 -15.24
N GLY A 133 -9.15 -1.05 -15.86
CA GLY A 133 -7.87 -0.35 -15.87
C GLY A 133 -7.96 1.06 -16.48
N MET A 134 -8.70 1.23 -17.57
CA MET A 134 -8.93 2.57 -18.15
C MET A 134 -9.72 3.48 -17.20
N ARG A 135 -10.70 2.95 -16.48
CA ARG A 135 -11.45 3.73 -15.46
C ARG A 135 -10.54 4.12 -14.31
N GLN A 136 -9.68 3.21 -13.86
CA GLN A 136 -8.70 3.49 -12.80
C GLN A 136 -7.73 4.59 -13.23
N ARG A 137 -7.16 4.51 -14.44
CA ARG A 137 -6.32 5.56 -15.02
C ARG A 137 -7.06 6.90 -15.09
N LEU A 138 -8.34 6.91 -15.47
CA LEU A 138 -9.16 8.11 -15.48
C LEU A 138 -9.41 8.68 -14.07
N SER A 139 -9.56 7.82 -13.04
CA SER A 139 -9.67 8.25 -11.65
C SER A 139 -8.38 8.93 -11.17
N VAL A 140 -7.22 8.36 -11.54
CA VAL A 140 -5.91 8.97 -11.25
C VAL A 140 -5.77 10.31 -11.99
N ALA A 141 -6.15 10.39 -13.27
CA ALA A 141 -6.16 11.66 -14.02
C ALA A 141 -7.03 12.73 -13.36
N ALA A 142 -8.20 12.34 -12.83
CA ALA A 142 -9.08 13.25 -12.10
C ALA A 142 -8.43 13.76 -10.79
N ALA A 143 -7.78 12.88 -10.06
CA ALA A 143 -7.05 13.23 -8.84
C ALA A 143 -5.87 14.20 -9.11
N LEU A 144 -5.26 14.12 -10.28
CA LEU A 144 -4.13 14.96 -10.68
C LEU A 144 -4.49 16.33 -11.25
N LEU A 145 -5.76 16.64 -11.49
CA LEU A 145 -6.19 17.88 -12.18
C LEU A 145 -5.60 19.15 -11.55
N GLY A 146 -5.55 19.20 -10.23
CA GLY A 146 -5.04 20.34 -9.47
C GLY A 146 -3.53 20.33 -9.23
N GLU A 147 -2.77 19.37 -9.74
CA GLU A 147 -1.34 19.17 -9.42
C GLU A 147 -1.10 19.04 -7.92
N PRO A 148 -1.78 18.10 -7.26
CA PRO A 148 -1.70 17.96 -5.82
C PRO A 148 -0.31 17.50 -5.36
N ARG A 149 0.04 17.84 -4.11
CA ARG A 149 1.26 17.35 -3.46
C ARG A 149 1.06 16.03 -2.72
N LEU A 150 -0.19 15.69 -2.43
CA LEU A 150 -0.60 14.48 -1.73
C LEU A 150 -1.61 13.71 -2.58
N LEU A 151 -1.37 12.43 -2.81
CA LEU A 151 -2.36 11.48 -3.35
C LEU A 151 -2.87 10.57 -2.24
N VAL A 152 -4.19 10.50 -2.09
CA VAL A 152 -4.89 9.59 -1.18
C VAL A 152 -5.68 8.58 -1.99
N LEU A 153 -5.32 7.31 -1.90
CA LEU A 153 -5.85 6.25 -2.77
C LEU A 153 -6.42 5.12 -1.91
N ASP A 154 -7.69 4.79 -2.11
CA ASP A 154 -8.36 3.71 -1.39
C ASP A 154 -8.49 2.48 -2.29
N GLU A 155 -7.73 1.42 -1.98
CA GLU A 155 -7.72 0.14 -2.69
C GLU A 155 -7.60 0.28 -4.24
N PRO A 156 -6.66 1.08 -4.77
CA PRO A 156 -6.67 1.46 -6.19
C PRO A 156 -6.27 0.33 -7.14
N ALA A 157 -5.68 -0.75 -6.65
CA ALA A 157 -5.29 -1.92 -7.43
C ALA A 157 -6.40 -2.97 -7.57
N ASN A 158 -7.49 -2.82 -6.80
CA ASN A 158 -8.56 -3.82 -6.79
C ASN A 158 -9.16 -4.09 -8.17
N GLY A 159 -9.10 -5.37 -8.56
CA GLY A 159 -9.65 -5.85 -9.82
C GLY A 159 -8.87 -5.46 -11.07
N LEU A 160 -7.69 -4.85 -10.92
CA LEU A 160 -6.78 -4.63 -12.04
C LEU A 160 -6.10 -5.92 -12.46
N ASP A 161 -5.81 -6.04 -13.74
CA ASP A 161 -4.93 -7.06 -14.27
C ASP A 161 -3.45 -6.77 -13.91
N PRO A 162 -2.52 -7.72 -14.11
CA PRO A 162 -1.10 -7.54 -13.78
C PRO A 162 -0.45 -6.34 -14.49
N GLU A 163 -0.92 -5.99 -15.70
CA GLU A 163 -0.44 -4.83 -16.44
C GLU A 163 -0.89 -3.52 -15.78
N GLY A 164 -2.15 -3.44 -15.40
CA GLY A 164 -2.72 -2.30 -14.68
C GLY A 164 -2.06 -2.07 -13.31
N ILE A 165 -1.79 -3.15 -12.55
CA ILE A 165 -1.06 -3.07 -11.28
C ILE A 165 0.36 -2.52 -11.49
N ARG A 166 1.07 -3.02 -12.51
CA ARG A 166 2.42 -2.57 -12.86
C ARG A 166 2.45 -1.10 -13.27
N TRP A 167 1.49 -0.69 -14.11
CA TRP A 167 1.33 0.70 -14.50
C TRP A 167 1.10 1.60 -13.27
N LEU A 168 0.15 1.26 -12.41
CA LEU A 168 -0.18 2.03 -11.21
C LEU A 168 1.04 2.17 -10.29
N ARG A 169 1.76 1.08 -10.05
CA ARG A 169 2.98 1.09 -9.24
C ARG A 169 4.05 2.03 -9.81
N ASN A 170 4.32 1.93 -11.12
CA ASN A 170 5.31 2.78 -11.77
C ASN A 170 4.90 4.25 -11.73
N PHE A 171 3.62 4.54 -11.94
CA PHE A 171 3.06 5.88 -11.84
C PHE A 171 3.26 6.47 -10.43
N LEU A 172 2.87 5.74 -9.39
CA LEU A 172 2.99 6.21 -8.00
C LEU A 172 4.46 6.41 -7.57
N ARG A 173 5.36 5.53 -8.02
CA ARG A 173 6.79 5.72 -7.79
C ARG A 173 7.34 6.96 -8.49
N SER A 174 6.93 7.20 -9.73
CA SER A 174 7.31 8.41 -10.46
C SER A 174 6.79 9.69 -9.79
N PHE A 175 5.54 9.66 -9.31
CA PHE A 175 4.94 10.76 -8.57
C PHE A 175 5.70 11.07 -7.27
N ALA A 176 6.06 10.05 -6.49
CA ALA A 176 6.85 10.21 -5.28
C ALA A 176 8.29 10.69 -5.57
N ALA A 177 8.94 10.15 -6.61
CA ALA A 177 10.26 10.61 -7.06
C ALA A 177 10.26 12.07 -7.51
N GLY A 178 9.13 12.59 -7.98
CA GLY A 178 8.90 14.02 -8.26
C GLY A 178 8.65 14.87 -7.01
N GLY A 179 8.76 14.31 -5.80
CA GLY A 179 8.54 15.00 -4.52
C GLY A 179 7.09 14.96 -4.02
N GLY A 180 6.20 14.26 -4.71
CA GLY A 180 4.82 14.03 -4.25
C GLY A 180 4.77 13.03 -3.08
N THR A 181 3.71 13.09 -2.29
CA THR A 181 3.46 12.14 -1.20
C THR A 181 2.29 11.25 -1.57
N VAL A 182 2.38 9.96 -1.27
CA VAL A 182 1.31 8.98 -1.56
C VAL A 182 0.88 8.30 -0.27
N PHE A 183 -0.43 8.31 -0.01
CA PHE A 183 -1.06 7.55 1.06
C PHE A 183 -2.07 6.58 0.43
N ILE A 184 -1.71 5.29 0.41
CA ILE A 184 -2.45 4.26 -0.33
C ILE A 184 -2.92 3.15 0.61
N SER A 185 -4.22 2.86 0.60
CA SER A 185 -4.73 1.69 1.31
C SER A 185 -4.66 0.43 0.45
N SER A 186 -4.39 -0.69 1.08
CA SER A 186 -4.53 -2.03 0.49
C SER A 186 -4.79 -3.08 1.57
N HIS A 187 -5.44 -4.17 1.19
CA HIS A 187 -5.50 -5.40 1.97
C HIS A 187 -4.54 -6.48 1.38
N VAL A 188 -3.90 -6.18 0.24
CA VAL A 188 -2.95 -7.09 -0.44
C VAL A 188 -1.53 -6.67 -0.07
N LEU A 189 -0.92 -7.41 0.86
CA LEU A 189 0.40 -7.10 1.41
C LEU A 189 1.50 -7.18 0.34
N ALA A 190 1.41 -8.16 -0.58
CA ALA A 190 2.37 -8.32 -1.68
C ALA A 190 2.46 -7.11 -2.62
N GLU A 191 1.36 -6.36 -2.82
CA GLU A 191 1.37 -5.16 -3.64
C GLU A 191 2.12 -4.02 -2.94
N ILE A 192 1.87 -3.85 -1.65
CA ILE A 192 2.48 -2.80 -0.84
C ILE A 192 3.97 -3.07 -0.59
N SER A 193 4.36 -4.34 -0.41
CA SER A 193 5.78 -4.71 -0.24
C SER A 193 6.65 -4.29 -1.41
N GLN A 194 6.06 -4.18 -2.61
CA GLN A 194 6.75 -3.76 -3.83
C GLN A 194 6.67 -2.25 -4.10
N LEU A 195 5.90 -1.49 -3.33
CA LEU A 195 5.60 -0.10 -3.63
C LEU A 195 6.00 0.87 -2.50
N ALA A 196 5.66 0.54 -1.25
CA ALA A 196 5.72 1.47 -0.13
C ALA A 196 7.15 1.61 0.46
N ASP A 197 7.44 2.80 0.98
CA ASP A 197 8.64 3.09 1.77
C ASP A 197 8.39 2.80 3.26
N GLU A 198 7.17 3.08 3.71
CA GLU A 198 6.72 2.86 5.09
C GLU A 198 5.29 2.33 5.12
N VAL A 199 4.91 1.74 6.24
CA VAL A 199 3.58 1.15 6.42
C VAL A 199 2.96 1.56 7.74
N VAL A 200 1.66 1.84 7.68
CA VAL A 200 0.76 1.97 8.82
C VAL A 200 -0.16 0.76 8.79
N ILE A 201 -0.06 -0.11 9.80
CA ILE A 201 -0.86 -1.33 9.88
C ILE A 201 -1.95 -1.16 10.93
N ILE A 202 -3.20 -1.42 10.54
CA ILE A 202 -4.34 -1.44 11.44
C ILE A 202 -5.00 -2.82 11.47
N HIS A 203 -5.44 -3.20 12.65
CA HIS A 203 -6.20 -4.44 12.86
C HIS A 203 -7.27 -4.21 13.93
N LYS A 204 -8.49 -4.75 13.73
CA LYS A 204 -9.62 -4.58 14.66
C LYS A 204 -9.82 -3.12 15.09
N SER A 205 -9.80 -2.21 14.11
CA SER A 205 -10.00 -0.75 14.27
C SER A 205 -8.87 0.00 14.98
N LYS A 206 -7.76 -0.65 15.36
CA LYS A 206 -6.65 -0.06 16.11
C LYS A 206 -5.35 -0.04 15.32
N LEU A 207 -4.47 0.89 15.66
CA LEU A 207 -3.11 0.92 15.13
C LEU A 207 -2.31 -0.25 15.75
N VAL A 208 -1.72 -1.06 14.87
CA VAL A 208 -0.80 -2.13 15.26
C VAL A 208 0.64 -1.65 15.22
N THR A 209 1.03 -1.01 14.13
CA THR A 209 2.38 -0.45 13.97
C THR A 209 2.43 0.63 12.90
N HIS A 210 3.40 1.52 13.01
CA HIS A 210 3.79 2.47 11.99
C HIS A 210 5.32 2.50 11.92
N GLN A 211 5.90 2.06 10.82
CA GLN A 211 7.36 1.97 10.66
C GLN A 211 7.79 1.85 9.20
N PRO A 212 9.08 2.10 8.87
CA PRO A 212 9.61 1.81 7.56
C PRO A 212 9.42 0.35 7.16
N LEU A 213 9.06 0.09 5.91
CA LEU A 213 8.85 -1.26 5.39
C LEU A 213 10.10 -2.14 5.57
N ALA A 214 11.29 -1.59 5.31
CA ALA A 214 12.55 -2.29 5.50
C ALA A 214 12.79 -2.74 6.95
N ALA A 215 12.39 -1.92 7.94
CA ALA A 215 12.51 -2.28 9.35
C ALA A 215 11.53 -3.39 9.75
N LEU A 216 10.32 -3.39 9.17
CA LEU A 216 9.32 -4.43 9.40
C LEU A 216 9.78 -5.77 8.82
N THR A 217 10.24 -5.77 7.58
CA THR A 217 10.72 -7.00 6.91
C THR A 217 12.04 -7.51 7.51
N ALA A 218 12.91 -6.65 8.00
CA ALA A 218 14.14 -7.08 8.67
C ALA A 218 13.90 -7.91 9.96
N ARG A 219 12.74 -7.76 10.60
CA ARG A 219 12.39 -8.55 11.81
C ARG A 219 12.06 -9.99 11.46
N THR A 220 11.49 -10.25 10.30
CA THR A 220 11.19 -11.59 9.79
C THR A 220 12.32 -12.15 8.92
N ALA A 221 13.32 -11.31 8.58
CA ALA A 221 14.53 -11.71 7.86
C ALA A 221 15.54 -12.30 8.85
N GLY A 222 15.59 -13.60 8.96
CA GLY A 222 16.55 -14.21 9.88
C GLY A 222 16.83 -15.69 9.57
N GLY A 223 16.13 -16.24 8.60
CA GLY A 223 16.22 -17.62 8.23
C GLY A 223 16.84 -17.87 6.85
N THR A 224 17.18 -19.11 6.64
CA THR A 224 17.64 -19.64 5.35
C THR A 224 16.72 -20.77 4.95
N ILE A 225 16.20 -20.72 3.75
CA ILE A 225 15.58 -21.89 3.12
C ILE A 225 16.69 -22.69 2.44
N VAL A 226 16.78 -23.95 2.82
CA VAL A 226 17.78 -24.85 2.27
C VAL A 226 17.10 -26.14 1.81
N ARG A 227 17.40 -26.57 0.60
CA ARG A 227 16.93 -27.84 0.05
C ARG A 227 18.09 -28.80 -0.09
N SER A 228 17.93 -29.98 0.46
CA SER A 228 18.93 -31.05 0.41
C SER A 228 18.26 -32.43 0.32
N PRO A 229 18.81 -33.36 -0.47
CA PRO A 229 18.34 -34.74 -0.46
C PRO A 229 18.62 -35.45 0.89
N ALA A 230 19.47 -34.88 1.74
CA ALA A 230 19.78 -35.33 3.08
C ALA A 230 19.31 -34.33 4.14
N ALA A 231 18.07 -33.82 4.02
CA ALA A 231 17.54 -32.78 4.87
C ALA A 231 17.54 -33.15 6.38
N GLU A 232 17.19 -34.39 6.74
CA GLU A 232 17.24 -34.83 8.14
C GLU A 232 18.66 -34.78 8.71
N ARG A 233 19.64 -35.29 7.95
CA ARG A 233 21.05 -35.23 8.37
C ARG A 233 21.54 -33.78 8.48
N LEU A 234 21.12 -32.92 7.58
CA LEU A 234 21.44 -31.48 7.62
C LEU A 234 20.85 -30.84 8.88
N ARG A 235 19.59 -31.13 9.22
CA ARG A 235 18.94 -30.63 10.43
C ARG A 235 19.73 -31.01 11.70
N ASP A 236 20.17 -32.27 11.79
CA ASP A 236 20.94 -32.73 12.94
C ASP A 236 22.30 -32.01 13.06
N GLN A 237 22.98 -31.75 11.94
CA GLN A 237 24.22 -30.98 11.90
C GLN A 237 24.02 -29.50 12.25
N LEU A 238 22.93 -28.90 11.80
CA LEU A 238 22.56 -27.52 12.17
C LEU A 238 22.27 -27.44 13.67
N ALA A 239 21.52 -28.39 14.22
CA ALA A 239 21.24 -28.46 15.67
C ALA A 239 22.54 -28.62 16.46
N ALA A 240 23.50 -29.47 16.05
CA ALA A 240 24.81 -29.62 16.67
C ALA A 240 25.64 -28.33 16.59
N ALA A 241 25.43 -27.49 15.60
CA ALA A 241 26.06 -26.17 15.46
C ALA A 241 25.30 -25.05 16.20
N GLY A 242 24.25 -25.38 16.96
CA GLY A 242 23.42 -24.40 17.69
C GLY A 242 22.46 -23.62 16.82
N ILE A 243 22.15 -24.10 15.61
CA ILE A 243 21.23 -23.48 14.68
C ILE A 243 19.90 -24.26 14.72
N GLU A 244 18.82 -23.57 15.13
CA GLU A 244 17.48 -24.16 15.04
C GLU A 244 17.05 -24.32 13.58
N ALA A 245 16.51 -25.49 13.23
CA ALA A 245 15.99 -25.76 11.91
C ALA A 245 14.70 -26.58 11.98
N SER A 246 13.69 -26.12 11.23
CA SER A 246 12.40 -26.78 11.09
C SER A 246 12.20 -27.31 9.68
N ALA A 247 11.49 -28.44 9.53
CA ALA A 247 11.13 -28.98 8.24
C ALA A 247 10.00 -28.14 7.64
N VAL A 248 10.18 -27.72 6.38
CA VAL A 248 9.16 -27.09 5.55
C VAL A 248 8.52 -28.16 4.65
N ASP A 249 9.35 -29.04 4.09
CA ASP A 249 8.94 -30.20 3.29
C ASP A 249 9.95 -31.33 3.48
N THR A 250 9.73 -32.49 2.83
CA THR A 250 10.59 -33.70 2.94
C THR A 250 12.08 -33.41 2.70
N ASN A 251 12.39 -32.51 1.77
CA ASN A 251 13.76 -32.17 1.39
C ASN A 251 14.09 -30.67 1.64
N GLU A 252 13.26 -29.95 2.35
CA GLU A 252 13.39 -28.50 2.55
C GLU A 252 13.34 -28.15 4.04
N LEU A 253 14.32 -27.39 4.50
CA LEU A 253 14.41 -26.89 5.86
C LEU A 253 14.43 -25.38 5.88
N ARG A 254 13.84 -24.81 6.93
CA ARG A 254 14.03 -23.43 7.36
C ARG A 254 15.01 -23.43 8.54
N ALA A 255 16.16 -22.77 8.39
CA ALA A 255 17.19 -22.66 9.42
C ALA A 255 17.28 -21.22 9.95
N ALA A 256 17.35 -21.05 11.27
CA ALA A 256 17.43 -19.74 11.95
C ALA A 256 18.88 -19.20 11.94
N ALA A 257 19.46 -19.10 10.75
CA ALA A 257 20.81 -18.58 10.56
C ALA A 257 20.95 -18.02 9.11
N PRO A 258 21.91 -17.12 8.83
CA PRO A 258 22.16 -16.63 7.50
C PRO A 258 22.68 -17.73 6.56
N PRO A 259 22.50 -17.63 5.23
CA PRO A 259 22.88 -18.65 4.24
C PRO A 259 24.34 -19.05 4.33
N GLU A 260 25.23 -18.10 4.59
CA GLU A 260 26.67 -18.33 4.70
C GLU A 260 26.95 -19.35 5.82
N ARG A 261 26.31 -19.18 6.98
CA ARG A 261 26.50 -20.05 8.12
C ARG A 261 25.91 -21.45 7.91
N VAL A 262 24.74 -21.53 7.28
CA VAL A 262 24.11 -22.81 6.89
C VAL A 262 24.97 -23.54 5.84
N GLY A 263 25.49 -22.80 4.87
CA GLY A 263 26.40 -23.33 3.85
C GLY A 263 27.70 -23.89 4.43
N GLU A 264 28.32 -23.20 5.39
CA GLU A 264 29.51 -23.67 6.10
C GLU A 264 29.27 -25.01 6.83
N VAL A 265 28.15 -25.12 7.56
CA VAL A 265 27.77 -26.35 8.26
C VAL A 265 27.55 -27.50 7.28
N ALA A 266 26.82 -27.25 6.18
CA ALA A 266 26.58 -28.26 5.16
C ALA A 266 27.89 -28.73 4.48
N ALA A 267 28.76 -27.80 4.14
CA ALA A 267 30.08 -28.11 3.52
C ALA A 267 30.95 -28.90 4.47
N ALA A 268 31.06 -28.55 5.75
CA ALA A 268 31.84 -29.27 6.75
C ALA A 268 31.30 -30.70 6.96
N ALA A 269 30.00 -30.92 6.82
CA ALA A 269 29.37 -32.24 6.93
C ALA A 269 29.35 -33.04 5.61
N GLY A 270 29.86 -32.49 4.51
CA GLY A 270 29.80 -33.10 3.19
C GLY A 270 28.37 -33.33 2.66
N ILE A 271 27.46 -32.40 2.97
CA ILE A 271 26.04 -32.49 2.58
C ILE A 271 25.85 -31.66 1.30
N VAL A 272 25.27 -32.27 0.27
CA VAL A 272 24.93 -31.60 -0.99
C VAL A 272 23.70 -30.73 -0.78
N LEU A 273 23.75 -29.48 -1.21
CA LEU A 273 22.64 -28.56 -1.24
C LEU A 273 22.13 -28.38 -2.67
N HIS A 274 20.83 -28.50 -2.88
CA HIS A 274 20.19 -28.21 -4.16
C HIS A 274 19.73 -26.75 -4.24
N GLU A 275 19.47 -26.12 -3.08
CA GLU A 275 19.10 -24.71 -2.96
C GLU A 275 19.57 -24.20 -1.61
N LEU A 276 20.08 -22.98 -1.61
CA LEU A 276 20.43 -22.23 -0.41
C LEU A 276 20.11 -20.76 -0.68
N ARG A 277 19.08 -20.25 -0.03
CA ARG A 277 18.69 -18.84 -0.18
C ARG A 277 18.32 -18.24 1.15
N ALA A 278 18.63 -16.96 1.32
CA ALA A 278 18.06 -16.22 2.43
C ALA A 278 16.53 -16.28 2.34
N GLU A 279 15.90 -16.52 3.44
CA GLU A 279 14.45 -16.36 3.54
C GLU A 279 14.14 -14.89 3.30
N SER A 280 13.41 -14.58 2.23
CA SER A 280 12.95 -13.23 2.02
C SER A 280 11.89 -12.95 3.08
N ALA A 281 12.22 -12.03 3.96
CA ALA A 281 11.26 -11.50 4.90
C ALA A 281 9.98 -11.08 4.18
N SER A 282 8.87 -11.71 4.48
CA SER A 282 7.61 -11.36 3.85
C SER A 282 6.84 -10.39 4.76
N LEU A 283 6.22 -9.40 4.13
CA LEU A 283 5.33 -8.48 4.85
C LEU A 283 4.11 -9.24 5.42
N GLU A 284 3.73 -10.36 4.79
CA GLU A 284 2.67 -11.26 5.24
C GLU A 284 3.02 -11.92 6.57
N GLU A 285 4.23 -12.46 6.71
CA GLU A 285 4.69 -13.07 7.96
C GLU A 285 4.76 -12.05 9.09
N ALA A 286 5.35 -10.88 8.81
CA ALA A 286 5.40 -9.79 9.78
C ALA A 286 3.99 -9.32 10.21
N PHE A 287 3.04 -9.28 9.27
CA PHE A 287 1.65 -8.96 9.58
C PHE A 287 1.00 -10.02 10.48
N LEU A 288 1.16 -11.30 10.18
CA LEU A 288 0.61 -12.41 10.97
C LEU A 288 1.19 -12.44 12.40
N GLU A 289 2.49 -12.21 12.55
CA GLU A 289 3.11 -12.11 13.87
C GLU A 289 2.51 -10.96 14.70
N LEU A 290 2.33 -9.78 14.08
CA LEU A 290 1.80 -8.60 14.75
C LEU A 290 0.30 -8.69 15.07
N THR A 291 -0.46 -9.49 14.32
CA THR A 291 -1.92 -9.63 14.50
C THR A 291 -2.32 -10.91 15.24
N GLY A 292 -1.36 -11.71 15.71
CA GLY A 292 -1.62 -12.95 16.44
C GLY A 292 -2.08 -14.11 15.56
N GLY A 293 -1.73 -14.11 14.26
CA GLY A 293 -2.06 -15.18 13.32
C GLY A 293 -3.51 -15.15 12.80
N GLU A 294 -4.26 -14.11 13.10
CA GLU A 294 -5.60 -13.90 12.53
C GLU A 294 -5.47 -13.10 11.21
N PRO A 295 -5.99 -13.65 10.08
CA PRO A 295 -5.95 -12.99 8.77
C PRO A 295 -6.88 -11.75 8.67
#